data_a959b8d36c86f1d7031449603db8077a
#
_entry.id   a959b8d36c86f1d7031449603db8077a
#
_cell.length_a   1.000
_cell.length_b   1.000
_cell.length_c   1.000
_cell.angle_alpha   90.00
_cell.angle_beta   90.00
_cell.angle_gamma   90.00
#
_symmetry.space_group_name_H-M   'P 1'
#
loop_
_entity.id
_entity.type
_entity.pdbx_description
1 polymer ?
#
loop_
_entity_poly.entity_id
_entity_poly.type
_entity_poly.pdbx_seq_one_letter_code
_entity_poly.pdbx_strand_id
1 'polypeptide(L)'
;MLPEMTDEQRAAALARAGEARRKRAEIKHLLKSGSLTFSDVLERAESDDLVAGAKVAAIVAAMPGMGKVSTERLLSEIGIADGRTLRGLGKNQKELLVERFS
;
A
#
# COMPACT_ATOMS: atom_id res chain seq x y z
N MET A 1 0.48 19.01 -26.52
CA MET A 1 1.35 19.63 -25.50
C MET A 1 0.59 19.76 -24.19
N LEU A 2 1.15 19.27 -23.10
CA LEU A 2 0.51 19.39 -21.80
C LEU A 2 0.63 20.85 -21.31
N PRO A 3 -0.45 21.40 -20.74
CA PRO A 3 -0.37 22.74 -20.18
C PRO A 3 0.59 22.76 -18.99
N GLU A 4 1.31 23.84 -18.85
CA GLU A 4 2.20 24.01 -17.70
C GLU A 4 1.36 24.20 -16.43
N MET A 5 1.80 23.56 -15.36
CA MET A 5 1.18 23.74 -14.05
C MET A 5 1.54 25.12 -13.51
N THR A 6 0.59 25.78 -12.87
CA THR A 6 0.88 27.00 -12.12
C THR A 6 1.73 26.65 -10.90
N ASP A 7 2.37 27.65 -10.30
CA ASP A 7 3.15 27.45 -9.07
C ASP A 7 2.28 26.92 -7.94
N GLU A 8 1.05 27.39 -7.85
CA GLU A 8 0.08 26.91 -6.86
C GLU A 8 -0.29 25.44 -7.08
N GLN A 9 -0.54 25.06 -8.32
CA GLN A 9 -0.83 23.66 -8.67
C GLN A 9 0.34 22.74 -8.38
N ARG A 10 1.56 23.20 -8.69
CA ARG A 10 2.77 22.45 -8.40
C ARG A 10 2.99 22.26 -6.91
N ALA A 11 2.80 23.32 -6.13
CA ALA A 11 2.91 23.27 -4.67
C ALA A 11 1.89 22.30 -4.08
N ALA A 12 0.64 22.33 -4.57
CA ALA A 12 -0.41 21.42 -4.13
C ALA A 12 -0.08 19.97 -4.47
N ALA A 13 0.45 19.71 -5.67
CA ALA A 13 0.85 18.36 -6.09
C ALA A 13 2.00 17.82 -5.23
N LEU A 14 3.01 18.65 -4.93
CA LEU A 14 4.12 18.28 -4.06
C LEU A 14 3.66 18.00 -2.63
N ALA A 15 2.74 18.80 -2.11
CA ALA A 15 2.18 18.63 -0.79
C ALA A 15 1.43 17.30 -0.67
N ARG A 16 0.62 16.94 -1.69
CA ARG A 16 -0.10 15.65 -1.71
C ARG A 16 0.86 14.47 -1.79
N ALA A 17 1.89 14.57 -2.63
CA ALA A 17 2.89 13.52 -2.76
C ALA A 17 3.64 13.31 -1.44
N GLY A 18 3.98 14.39 -0.75
CA GLY A 18 4.64 14.33 0.55
C GLY A 18 3.74 13.72 1.62
N GLU A 19 2.47 14.09 1.64
CA GLU A 19 1.48 13.53 2.55
C GLU A 19 1.29 12.02 2.33
N ALA A 20 1.17 11.60 1.07
CA ALA A 20 1.04 10.19 0.72
C ALA A 20 2.25 9.38 1.19
N ARG A 21 3.46 9.91 0.98
CA ARG A 21 4.68 9.25 1.43
C ARG A 21 4.75 9.11 2.95
N ARG A 22 4.39 10.16 3.68
CA ARG A 22 4.36 10.13 5.16
C ARG A 22 3.36 9.11 5.67
N LYS A 23 2.17 9.09 5.08
CA LYS A 23 1.12 8.15 5.47
C LYS A 23 1.54 6.70 5.23
N ARG A 24 2.12 6.42 4.06
CA ARG A 24 2.61 5.08 3.74
C ARG A 24 3.75 4.64 4.67
N ALA A 25 4.66 5.56 4.98
CA ALA A 25 5.77 5.28 5.90
C ALA A 25 5.25 4.97 7.31
N GLU A 26 4.27 5.74 7.78
CA GLU A 26 3.63 5.52 9.07
C GLU A 26 2.96 4.14 9.13
N ILE A 27 2.18 3.80 8.11
CA ILE A 27 1.49 2.51 8.04
C ILE A 27 2.50 1.36 8.04
N LYS A 28 3.56 1.45 7.25
CA LYS A 28 4.60 0.42 7.20
C LYS A 28 5.27 0.24 8.56
N HIS A 29 5.53 1.34 9.26
CA HIS A 29 6.10 1.28 10.60
C HIS A 29 5.15 0.58 11.58
N LEU A 30 3.87 0.92 11.55
CA LEU A 30 2.86 0.30 12.43
C LEU A 30 2.64 -1.18 12.13
N LEU A 31 2.71 -1.58 10.87
CA LEU A 31 2.65 -2.99 10.48
C LEU A 31 3.86 -3.75 11.00
N LYS A 32 5.05 -3.19 10.84
CA LYS A 32 6.29 -3.83 11.25
C LYS A 32 6.35 -4.00 12.77
N SER A 33 5.82 -3.05 13.52
CA SER A 33 5.77 -3.12 14.98
C SER A 33 4.64 -4.00 15.52
N GLY A 34 3.74 -4.47 14.65
CA GLY A 34 2.58 -5.25 15.07
C GLY A 34 1.41 -4.42 15.59
N SER A 35 1.49 -3.10 15.50
CA SER A 35 0.42 -2.19 15.96
C SER A 35 -0.77 -2.13 15.02
N LEU A 36 -0.57 -2.48 13.73
CA LEU A 36 -1.64 -2.62 12.75
C LEU A 36 -1.59 -4.01 12.15
N THR A 37 -2.77 -4.58 11.89
CA THR A 37 -2.88 -5.84 11.13
C THR A 37 -3.05 -5.53 9.64
N PHE A 38 -2.87 -6.54 8.81
CA PHE A 38 -3.13 -6.41 7.38
C PHE A 38 -4.61 -6.05 7.13
N SER A 39 -5.54 -6.66 7.87
CA SER A 39 -6.97 -6.34 7.80
C SER A 39 -7.24 -4.88 8.13
N ASP A 40 -6.56 -4.33 9.13
CA ASP A 40 -6.70 -2.91 9.50
C ASP A 40 -6.32 -2.00 8.35
N VAL A 41 -5.27 -2.33 7.62
CA VAL A 41 -4.82 -1.55 6.46
C VAL A 41 -5.83 -1.62 5.34
N LEU A 42 -6.39 -2.80 5.05
CA LEU A 42 -7.44 -2.94 4.03
C LEU A 42 -8.67 -2.13 4.38
N GLU A 43 -9.05 -2.12 5.64
CA GLU A 43 -10.19 -1.35 6.14
C GLU A 43 -9.94 0.16 5.97
N ARG A 44 -8.75 0.64 6.32
CA ARG A 44 -8.37 2.04 6.11
C ARG A 44 -8.39 2.42 4.63
N ALA A 45 -8.00 1.50 3.75
CA ALA A 45 -7.98 1.74 2.31
C ALA A 45 -9.38 2.01 1.74
N GLU A 46 -10.42 1.52 2.39
CA GLU A 46 -11.80 1.76 1.96
C GLU A 46 -12.22 3.22 2.09
N SER A 47 -11.65 3.94 3.06
CA SER A 47 -12.02 5.33 3.34
C SER A 47 -10.89 6.34 3.14
N ASP A 48 -9.68 5.87 2.80
CA ASP A 48 -8.51 6.74 2.64
C ASP A 48 -7.81 6.42 1.31
N ASP A 49 -7.94 7.33 0.35
CA ASP A 49 -7.37 7.17 -0.99
C ASP A 49 -5.84 7.07 -0.96
N LEU A 50 -5.18 7.73 -0.02
CA LEU A 50 -3.72 7.66 0.10
C LEU A 50 -3.28 6.24 0.49
N VAL A 51 -4.05 5.59 1.34
CA VAL A 51 -3.80 4.20 1.72
C VAL A 51 -4.15 3.26 0.57
N ALA A 52 -5.30 3.47 -0.07
CA ALA A 52 -5.75 2.65 -1.20
C ALA A 52 -4.77 2.67 -2.37
N GLY A 53 -4.04 3.77 -2.56
CA GLY A 53 -3.03 3.92 -3.60
C GLY A 53 -1.67 3.28 -3.26
N ALA A 54 -1.48 2.74 -2.06
CA ALA A 54 -0.23 2.09 -1.70
C ALA A 54 -0.07 0.76 -2.44
N LYS A 55 1.15 0.43 -2.82
CA LYS A 55 1.43 -0.83 -3.51
C LYS A 55 1.31 -2.01 -2.53
N VAL A 56 0.65 -3.06 -2.98
CA VAL A 56 0.50 -4.30 -2.19
C VAL A 56 1.87 -4.84 -1.77
N ALA A 57 2.83 -4.84 -2.69
CA ALA A 57 4.18 -5.33 -2.41
C ALA A 57 4.85 -4.60 -1.25
N ALA A 58 4.68 -3.27 -1.18
CA ALA A 58 5.26 -2.47 -0.10
C ALA A 58 4.60 -2.77 1.26
N ILE A 59 3.29 -2.97 1.26
CA ILE A 59 2.55 -3.29 2.48
C ILE A 59 2.90 -4.70 2.99
N VAL A 60 2.94 -5.68 2.09
CA VAL A 60 3.31 -7.06 2.43
C VAL A 60 4.74 -7.13 2.96
N ALA A 61 5.67 -6.43 2.32
CA ALA A 61 7.07 -6.40 2.76
C ALA A 61 7.26 -5.78 4.14
N ALA A 62 6.31 -4.95 4.58
CA ALA A 62 6.34 -4.34 5.90
C ALA A 62 5.80 -5.26 7.01
N MET A 63 5.15 -6.36 6.66
CA MET A 63 4.65 -7.31 7.66
C MET A 63 5.80 -7.96 8.42
N PRO A 64 5.62 -8.26 9.73
CA PRO A 64 6.68 -8.93 10.50
C PRO A 64 7.13 -10.24 9.84
N GLY A 65 8.43 -10.42 9.76
CA GLY A 65 9.02 -11.63 9.17
C GLY A 65 9.06 -11.69 7.65
N MET A 66 8.55 -10.66 6.96
CA MET A 66 8.56 -10.58 5.51
C MET A 66 9.74 -9.76 5.01
N GLY A 67 10.32 -10.20 3.90
CA GLY A 67 11.37 -9.48 3.20
C GLY A 67 11.06 -9.39 1.72
N LYS A 68 12.00 -8.91 0.93
CA LYS A 68 11.82 -8.73 -0.51
C LYS A 68 11.50 -10.06 -1.21
N VAL A 69 12.30 -11.09 -0.95
CA VAL A 69 12.15 -12.40 -1.62
C VAL A 69 10.86 -13.10 -1.22
N SER A 70 10.54 -13.12 0.07
CA SER A 70 9.31 -13.75 0.54
C SER A 70 8.06 -13.02 0.04
N THR A 71 8.13 -11.69 -0.08
CA THR A 71 7.05 -10.89 -0.66
C THR A 71 6.83 -11.24 -2.13
N GLU A 72 7.90 -11.27 -2.94
CA GLU A 72 7.81 -11.60 -4.36
C GLU A 72 7.22 -13.01 -4.55
N ARG A 73 7.66 -13.96 -3.73
CA ARG A 73 7.17 -15.33 -3.78
C ARG A 73 5.67 -15.41 -3.45
N LEU A 74 5.24 -14.74 -2.38
CA LEU A 74 3.85 -14.72 -1.96
C LEU A 74 2.95 -14.11 -3.03
N LEU A 75 3.34 -12.95 -3.56
CA LEU A 75 2.57 -12.27 -4.59
C LEU A 75 2.47 -13.10 -5.87
N SER A 76 3.54 -13.79 -6.23
CA SER A 76 3.56 -14.69 -7.39
C SER A 76 2.59 -15.86 -7.18
N GLU A 77 2.59 -16.45 -5.99
CA GLU A 77 1.69 -17.58 -5.66
C GLU A 77 0.21 -17.17 -5.71
N ILE A 78 -0.10 -15.96 -5.28
CA ILE A 78 -1.48 -15.46 -5.28
C ILE A 78 -1.89 -14.92 -6.66
N GLY A 79 -0.90 -14.57 -7.50
CA GLY A 79 -1.16 -13.99 -8.82
C GLY A 79 -1.35 -12.48 -8.80
N ILE A 80 -0.60 -11.80 -7.92
CA ILE A 80 -0.64 -10.34 -7.80
C ILE A 80 0.58 -9.74 -8.49
N ALA A 81 0.36 -8.85 -9.46
CA ALA A 81 1.44 -8.16 -10.16
C ALA A 81 2.14 -7.14 -9.24
N ASP A 82 3.43 -6.91 -9.47
CA ASP A 82 4.27 -6.03 -8.65
C ASP A 82 3.73 -4.61 -8.51
N GLY A 83 3.10 -4.09 -9.56
CA GLY A 83 2.56 -2.74 -9.55
C GLY A 83 1.15 -2.60 -8.98
N ARG A 84 0.54 -3.70 -8.52
CA ARG A 84 -0.82 -3.67 -8.00
C ARG A 84 -0.91 -2.86 -6.72
N THR A 85 -1.93 -1.98 -6.64
CA THR A 85 -2.21 -1.21 -5.42
C THR A 85 -3.29 -1.92 -4.59
N LEU A 86 -3.47 -1.49 -3.35
CA LEU A 86 -4.52 -2.05 -2.49
C LEU A 86 -5.90 -1.90 -3.11
N ARG A 87 -6.16 -0.76 -3.77
CA ARG A 87 -7.42 -0.51 -4.49
C ARG A 87 -7.69 -1.56 -5.57
N GLY A 88 -6.63 -2.04 -6.22
CA GLY A 88 -6.73 -2.99 -7.33
C GLY A 88 -6.85 -4.45 -6.90
N LEU A 89 -6.85 -4.76 -5.61
CA LEU A 89 -6.97 -6.14 -5.15
C LEU A 89 -8.38 -6.69 -5.37
N GLY A 90 -8.46 -7.90 -5.92
CA GLY A 90 -9.70 -8.63 -6.00
C GLY A 90 -10.11 -9.21 -4.64
N LYS A 91 -11.37 -9.59 -4.52
CA LYS A 91 -11.93 -10.14 -3.27
C LYS A 91 -11.17 -11.37 -2.78
N ASN A 92 -10.91 -12.32 -3.68
CA ASN A 92 -10.20 -13.55 -3.32
C ASN A 92 -8.76 -13.27 -2.92
N GLN A 93 -8.11 -12.33 -3.60
CA GLN A 93 -6.75 -11.92 -3.28
C GLN A 93 -6.67 -11.30 -1.88
N LYS A 94 -7.63 -10.46 -1.53
CA LYS A 94 -7.73 -9.87 -0.18
C LYS A 94 -7.89 -10.95 0.88
N GLU A 95 -8.80 -11.89 0.65
CA GLU A 95 -9.06 -13.00 1.58
C GLU A 95 -7.80 -13.84 1.82
N LEU A 96 -7.07 -14.19 0.76
CA LEU A 96 -5.84 -14.95 0.85
C LEU A 96 -4.76 -14.22 1.64
N LEU A 97 -4.63 -12.91 1.43
CA LEU A 97 -3.66 -12.11 2.17
C LEU A 97 -4.03 -11.97 3.64
N VAL A 98 -5.29 -11.74 3.95
CA VAL A 98 -5.78 -11.66 5.33
C VAL A 98 -5.54 -12.98 6.04
N GLU A 99 -5.85 -14.10 5.40
CA GLU A 99 -5.61 -15.43 5.96
C GLU A 99 -4.13 -15.68 6.22
N ARG A 100 -3.27 -15.28 5.27
CA ARG A 100 -1.82 -15.47 5.41
C ARG A 100 -1.25 -14.71 6.60
N PHE A 101 -1.80 -13.54 6.93
CA PHE A 101 -1.29 -12.63 7.96
C PHE A 101 -2.16 -12.56 9.21
N SER A 102 -3.11 -13.43 9.34
CA SER A 102 -3.94 -13.49 10.56
C SER A 102 -3.35 -14.42 11.61
#